data_1bdef0d7174af088ae10b6e8a370f032
#
_entry.id   1bdef0d7174af088ae10b6e8a370f032
#
_cell.length_a   1.000
_cell.length_b   1.000
_cell.length_c   1.000
_cell.angle_alpha   90.00
_cell.angle_beta   90.00
_cell.angle_gamma   90.00
#
_symmetry.space_group_name_H-M   'P 1'
#
loop_
_entity.id
_entity.type
_entity.pdbx_description
1 polymer ?
#
loop_
_entity_poly.entity_id
_entity_poly.type
_entity_poly.pdbx_seq_one_letter_code
_entity_poly.pdbx_strand_id
1 'polypeptide(L)'
;MNRGRITSIASILTPVAIGLTIGLAVQSGGASAGTRHAVTGSASSVHAATTALTVSAAAPKFILLGCNNDEEVAPSGISNCGDGAVGLTALHWTSWTSHLASGYGTYFLNDCTPTCAGGHFHTYPALVALWGSAAVKGHPSERKYTQMSLIFTGTRPPAYQVVNGKTVVTHPVTLTLPTFP
;
A
#
# COMPACT_ATOMS: atom_id res chain seq x y z
N MET A 1 17.61 -25.78 -40.93
CA MET A 1 18.48 -24.63 -40.63
C MET A 1 17.65 -23.37 -40.72
N ASN A 2 17.21 -22.84 -39.59
CA ASN A 2 16.45 -21.58 -39.56
C ASN A 2 16.99 -20.75 -38.42
N ARG A 3 17.73 -19.69 -38.73
CA ARG A 3 18.36 -18.78 -37.80
C ARG A 3 17.35 -17.72 -37.40
N GLY A 4 16.74 -17.83 -36.19
CA GLY A 4 15.91 -16.82 -35.61
C GLY A 4 16.76 -15.62 -35.13
N ARG A 5 16.45 -14.44 -35.65
CA ARG A 5 17.07 -13.17 -35.27
C ARG A 5 16.61 -12.78 -33.86
N ILE A 6 17.58 -12.56 -32.97
CA ILE A 6 17.36 -11.97 -31.64
C ILE A 6 17.30 -10.46 -31.82
N THR A 7 16.14 -9.86 -31.62
CA THR A 7 15.98 -8.41 -31.59
C THR A 7 16.18 -7.93 -30.15
N SER A 8 17.32 -7.31 -29.89
CA SER A 8 17.61 -6.66 -28.60
C SER A 8 16.80 -5.37 -28.51
N ILE A 9 15.90 -5.29 -27.54
CA ILE A 9 15.21 -4.04 -27.17
C ILE A 9 16.07 -3.36 -26.12
N ALA A 10 16.73 -2.27 -26.51
CA ALA A 10 17.44 -1.39 -25.61
C ALA A 10 16.43 -0.52 -24.85
N SER A 11 16.30 -0.74 -23.56
CA SER A 11 15.52 0.12 -22.68
C SER A 11 16.31 1.39 -22.37
N ILE A 12 15.82 2.52 -22.86
CA ILE A 12 16.34 3.86 -22.55
C ILE A 12 15.80 4.28 -21.21
N LEU A 13 16.65 4.32 -20.20
CA LEU A 13 16.39 4.92 -18.89
C LEU A 13 16.57 6.43 -19.00
N THR A 14 15.48 7.20 -19.00
CA THR A 14 15.48 8.64 -18.83
C THR A 14 15.51 9.00 -17.34
N PRO A 15 16.50 9.76 -16.85
CA PRO A 15 16.48 10.26 -15.48
C PRO A 15 15.53 11.46 -15.39
N VAL A 16 14.48 11.34 -14.57
CA VAL A 16 13.63 12.47 -14.17
C VAL A 16 14.34 13.23 -13.06
N ALA A 17 14.86 14.42 -13.36
CA ALA A 17 15.38 15.34 -12.37
C ALA A 17 14.21 16.07 -11.69
N ILE A 18 13.95 15.75 -10.45
CA ILE A 18 12.99 16.48 -9.61
C ILE A 18 13.73 17.65 -8.97
N GLY A 19 13.52 18.85 -9.53
CA GLY A 19 14.01 20.10 -8.96
C GLY A 19 13.15 20.53 -7.77
N LEU A 20 13.69 20.44 -6.56
CA LEU A 20 13.08 20.97 -5.34
C LEU A 20 13.48 22.44 -5.19
N THR A 21 12.60 23.39 -5.56
CA THR A 21 12.80 24.82 -5.27
C THR A 21 12.18 25.16 -3.92
N ILE A 22 13.00 25.35 -2.91
CA ILE A 22 12.60 25.86 -1.60
C ILE A 22 12.65 27.40 -1.68
N GLY A 23 11.49 28.04 -1.79
CA GLY A 23 11.35 29.49 -1.69
C GLY A 23 11.30 29.93 -0.22
N LEU A 24 12.39 30.47 0.30
CA LEU A 24 12.38 31.22 1.56
C LEU A 24 11.91 32.64 1.29
N ALA A 25 10.73 33.00 1.73
CA ALA A 25 10.26 34.39 1.82
C ALA A 25 10.74 34.98 3.14
N VAL A 26 11.79 35.81 3.08
CA VAL A 26 12.23 36.66 4.20
C VAL A 26 11.42 37.95 4.16
N GLN A 27 10.53 38.17 5.11
CA GLN A 27 9.89 39.46 5.31
C GLN A 27 10.76 40.29 6.26
N SER A 28 11.49 41.23 5.70
CA SER A 28 12.19 42.26 6.47
C SER A 28 11.24 43.40 6.81
N GLY A 29 10.95 43.54 8.11
CA GLY A 29 10.25 44.71 8.67
C GLY A 29 11.10 45.96 8.58
N GLY A 30 10.59 46.98 7.84
CA GLY A 30 11.12 48.34 7.87
C GLY A 30 10.23 49.23 8.70
N ALA A 31 10.76 49.71 9.83
CA ALA A 31 10.12 50.79 10.61
C ALA A 31 10.48 52.13 9.93
N SER A 32 9.47 52.91 9.59
CA SER A 32 9.62 54.34 9.26
C SER A 32 8.59 55.15 10.05
N ALA A 33 9.11 55.99 10.94
CA ALA A 33 8.38 57.04 11.62
C ALA A 33 8.14 58.22 10.67
N GLY A 34 6.92 58.75 10.59
CA GLY A 34 6.54 59.93 9.78
C GLY A 34 5.16 60.44 10.11
N THR A 35 5.10 61.35 11.08
CA THR A 35 4.29 62.58 11.23
C THR A 35 2.90 62.68 10.57
N ARG A 36 1.92 62.79 11.45
CA ARG A 36 0.61 63.51 11.46
C ARG A 36 0.07 64.11 10.15
N HIS A 37 -1.12 63.73 9.78
CA HIS A 37 -2.23 64.64 9.47
C HIS A 37 -3.57 63.93 9.70
N ALA A 38 -4.41 64.57 10.52
CA ALA A 38 -5.77 64.10 10.78
C ALA A 38 -6.66 64.48 9.58
N VAL A 39 -7.37 63.50 9.04
CA VAL A 39 -8.58 63.71 8.24
C VAL A 39 -9.63 62.70 8.71
N THR A 40 -10.66 63.23 9.35
CA THR A 40 -11.92 62.56 9.68
C THR A 40 -12.61 62.07 8.42
N GLY A 41 -12.75 60.80 8.30
CA GLY A 41 -13.58 60.16 7.28
C GLY A 41 -13.97 58.77 7.76
N SER A 42 -15.14 58.73 8.42
CA SER A 42 -15.75 57.43 8.80
C SER A 42 -16.25 56.73 7.55
N ALA A 43 -15.49 55.78 7.07
CA ALA A 43 -16.01 54.77 6.18
C ALA A 43 -16.00 53.42 6.90
N SER A 44 -17.17 53.05 7.43
CA SER A 44 -17.41 51.71 7.98
C SER A 44 -17.37 50.70 6.82
N SER A 45 -16.20 50.15 6.55
CA SER A 45 -16.08 48.96 5.70
C SER A 45 -16.53 47.73 6.51
N VAL A 46 -17.76 47.32 6.27
CA VAL A 46 -18.28 46.03 6.72
C VAL A 46 -17.50 44.94 5.97
N HIS A 47 -16.44 44.43 6.57
CA HIS A 47 -15.81 43.24 6.09
C HIS A 47 -16.71 42.06 6.42
N ALA A 48 -17.48 41.61 5.45
CA ALA A 48 -18.15 40.32 5.52
C ALA A 48 -17.06 39.23 5.59
N ALA A 49 -16.75 38.78 6.83
CA ALA A 49 -15.92 37.63 7.00
C ALA A 49 -16.66 36.40 6.48
N THR A 50 -16.37 36.02 5.25
CA THR A 50 -16.82 34.74 4.68
C THR A 50 -16.04 33.64 5.42
N THR A 51 -16.63 33.10 6.49
CA THR A 51 -16.09 31.92 7.18
C THR A 51 -16.24 30.74 6.21
N ALA A 52 -15.17 30.45 5.47
CA ALA A 52 -15.10 29.23 4.70
C ALA A 52 -15.14 28.06 5.69
N LEU A 53 -16.29 27.37 5.74
CA LEU A 53 -16.40 26.09 6.44
C LEU A 53 -15.51 25.10 5.72
N THR A 54 -14.28 24.92 6.20
CA THR A 54 -13.43 23.82 5.80
C THR A 54 -14.05 22.54 6.36
N VAL A 55 -14.87 21.87 5.55
CA VAL A 55 -15.30 20.51 5.86
C VAL A 55 -14.03 19.64 5.79
N SER A 56 -13.47 19.35 6.97
CA SER A 56 -12.41 18.34 7.06
C SER A 56 -13.03 16.99 6.72
N ALA A 57 -12.77 16.51 5.51
CA ALA A 57 -13.15 15.15 5.15
C ALA A 57 -12.44 14.18 6.10
N ALA A 58 -13.20 13.31 6.75
CA ALA A 58 -12.63 12.26 7.59
C ALA A 58 -11.65 11.43 6.76
N ALA A 59 -10.51 11.06 7.35
CA ALA A 59 -9.56 10.19 6.67
C ALA A 59 -10.22 8.87 6.30
N PRO A 60 -9.96 8.32 5.09
CA PRO A 60 -10.58 7.08 4.66
C PRO A 60 -10.17 5.91 5.55
N LYS A 61 -11.12 5.02 5.84
CA LYS A 61 -10.88 3.75 6.53
C LYS A 61 -10.15 2.82 5.57
N PHE A 62 -9.06 2.20 6.03
CA PHE A 62 -8.32 1.20 5.27
C PHE A 62 -8.73 -0.20 5.70
N ILE A 63 -9.06 -1.03 4.73
CA ILE A 63 -9.56 -2.40 4.92
C ILE A 63 -8.79 -3.39 4.05
N LEU A 64 -8.90 -4.66 4.41
CA LEU A 64 -8.69 -5.81 3.55
C LEU A 64 -10.06 -6.38 3.19
N LEU A 65 -10.25 -6.83 1.95
CA LEU A 65 -11.45 -7.58 1.59
C LEU A 65 -11.19 -9.08 1.78
N GLY A 66 -12.02 -9.72 2.58
CA GLY A 66 -12.07 -11.16 2.72
C GLY A 66 -12.74 -11.85 1.53
N CYS A 67 -12.82 -13.17 1.59
CA CYS A 67 -13.30 -14.00 0.48
C CYS A 67 -14.73 -13.74 0.03
N ASN A 68 -15.58 -13.25 0.90
CA ASN A 68 -16.98 -12.89 0.59
C ASN A 68 -17.16 -11.37 0.41
N ASN A 69 -16.07 -10.65 0.16
CA ASN A 69 -16.01 -9.19 0.21
C ASN A 69 -16.30 -8.63 1.62
N ASP A 70 -16.12 -9.42 2.65
CA ASP A 70 -16.22 -8.95 4.03
C ASP A 70 -15.10 -7.94 4.31
N GLU A 71 -15.46 -6.82 4.94
CA GLU A 71 -14.51 -5.78 5.30
C GLU A 71 -13.78 -6.14 6.59
N GLU A 72 -12.48 -6.29 6.51
CA GLU A 72 -11.64 -6.64 7.64
C GLU A 72 -10.63 -5.53 7.94
N VAL A 73 -10.52 -5.18 9.21
CA VAL A 73 -9.50 -4.26 9.74
C VAL A 73 -8.60 -5.03 10.68
N ALA A 74 -7.32 -5.10 10.37
CA ALA A 74 -6.32 -5.81 11.15
C ALA A 74 -6.73 -7.27 11.49
N PRO A 75 -7.10 -8.11 10.49
CA PRO A 75 -7.57 -9.46 10.75
C PRO A 75 -6.48 -10.33 11.40
N SER A 76 -6.88 -11.32 12.19
CA SER A 76 -5.96 -12.29 12.78
C SER A 76 -5.53 -13.41 11.83
N GLY A 77 -6.16 -13.50 10.67
CA GLY A 77 -5.83 -14.45 9.60
C GLY A 77 -6.29 -13.94 8.25
N ILE A 78 -5.64 -14.41 7.19
CA ILE A 78 -5.98 -14.12 5.79
C ILE A 78 -5.91 -15.46 5.06
N SER A 79 -6.99 -15.90 4.44
CA SER A 79 -6.99 -17.13 3.65
C SER A 79 -7.19 -16.82 2.17
N ASN A 80 -6.59 -17.65 1.33
CA ASN A 80 -6.90 -17.64 -0.09
C ASN A 80 -8.35 -18.08 -0.29
N CYS A 81 -9.08 -17.38 -1.15
CA CYS A 81 -10.50 -17.60 -1.43
C CYS A 81 -10.78 -18.85 -2.28
N GLY A 82 -10.02 -19.88 -2.11
CA GLY A 82 -10.19 -21.15 -2.81
C GLY A 82 -10.49 -22.29 -1.84
N ASP A 83 -9.62 -23.27 -1.88
CA ASP A 83 -9.69 -24.50 -1.09
C ASP A 83 -9.11 -24.40 0.33
N GLY A 84 -8.65 -23.21 0.75
CA GLY A 84 -7.99 -23.01 2.04
C GLY A 84 -6.57 -23.61 2.12
N ALA A 85 -6.00 -24.00 0.98
CA ALA A 85 -4.68 -24.63 0.94
C ALA A 85 -3.54 -23.68 1.29
N VAL A 86 -3.77 -22.38 1.25
CA VAL A 86 -2.75 -21.35 1.54
C VAL A 86 -3.36 -20.15 2.26
N GLY A 87 -2.57 -19.56 3.17
CA GLY A 87 -3.01 -18.37 3.89
C GLY A 87 -2.03 -17.92 4.96
N LEU A 88 -2.50 -17.03 5.81
CA LEU A 88 -1.82 -16.48 6.97
C LEU A 88 -2.67 -16.71 8.20
N THR A 89 -2.04 -17.03 9.32
CA THR A 89 -2.69 -17.20 10.62
C THR A 89 -1.84 -16.57 11.71
N ALA A 90 -2.42 -16.39 12.89
CA ALA A 90 -1.78 -15.76 14.04
C ALA A 90 -1.14 -14.42 13.67
N LEU A 91 -1.86 -13.60 12.92
CA LEU A 91 -1.42 -12.28 12.52
C LEU A 91 -1.49 -11.30 13.70
N HIS A 92 -0.39 -10.62 13.94
CA HIS A 92 -0.25 -9.52 14.88
C HIS A 92 0.20 -8.28 14.14
N TRP A 93 -0.65 -7.27 14.09
CA TRP A 93 -0.37 -6.03 13.40
C TRP A 93 0.33 -5.04 14.31
N THR A 94 1.47 -4.50 13.87
CA THR A 94 2.23 -3.46 14.55
C THR A 94 1.84 -2.06 14.06
N SER A 95 1.35 -1.96 12.83
CA SER A 95 0.78 -0.73 12.28
C SER A 95 -0.34 -1.02 11.29
N TRP A 96 -1.32 -0.10 11.20
CA TRP A 96 -2.40 -0.14 10.22
C TRP A 96 -2.72 1.29 9.80
N THR A 97 -2.16 1.75 8.67
CA THR A 97 -2.21 3.16 8.25
C THR A 97 -2.68 3.28 6.81
N SER A 98 -2.89 4.50 6.34
CA SER A 98 -3.28 4.79 4.95
C SER A 98 -2.25 4.41 3.89
N HIS A 99 -1.01 4.16 4.26
CA HIS A 99 0.08 3.87 3.33
C HIS A 99 0.58 2.43 3.45
N LEU A 100 0.59 1.90 4.67
CA LEU A 100 1.20 0.63 5.00
C LEU A 100 0.50 0.03 6.23
N ALA A 101 0.13 -1.24 6.14
CA ALA A 101 -0.06 -2.06 7.34
C ALA A 101 1.14 -3.01 7.45
N SER A 102 1.68 -3.16 8.65
CA SER A 102 2.79 -4.07 8.91
C SER A 102 2.53 -4.92 10.14
N GLY A 103 3.03 -6.13 10.11
CA GLY A 103 2.84 -7.09 11.18
C GLY A 103 3.68 -8.34 10.98
N TYR A 104 3.37 -9.35 11.74
CA TYR A 104 4.00 -10.67 11.64
C TYR A 104 2.96 -11.76 11.91
N GLY A 105 3.26 -12.96 11.43
CA GLY A 105 2.40 -14.13 11.63
C GLY A 105 3.01 -15.37 11.02
N THR A 106 2.15 -16.33 10.73
CA THR A 106 2.54 -17.62 10.16
C THR A 106 1.85 -17.81 8.81
N TYR A 107 2.64 -17.90 7.76
CA TYR A 107 2.17 -18.37 6.46
C TYR A 107 2.04 -19.87 6.50
N PHE A 108 0.94 -20.42 5.97
CA PHE A 108 0.73 -21.84 5.83
C PHE A 108 0.47 -22.22 4.38
N LEU A 109 0.94 -23.41 4.01
CA LEU A 109 0.80 -23.98 2.68
C LEU A 109 0.53 -25.49 2.82
N ASN A 110 -0.56 -25.98 2.20
CA ASN A 110 -0.83 -27.41 2.05
C ASN A 110 -0.05 -27.94 0.85
N ASP A 111 0.67 -29.05 1.01
CA ASP A 111 1.42 -29.69 -0.06
C ASP A 111 0.53 -30.42 -1.08
N CYS A 112 -0.74 -30.57 -0.77
CA CYS A 112 -1.74 -31.26 -1.61
C CYS A 112 -1.30 -32.66 -2.08
N THR A 113 -0.54 -33.39 -1.27
CA THR A 113 -0.02 -34.71 -1.60
C THR A 113 -0.65 -35.79 -0.72
N PRO A 114 -1.37 -36.78 -1.26
CA PRO A 114 -1.70 -36.99 -2.68
C PRO A 114 -2.82 -36.11 -3.24
N THR A 115 -3.59 -35.44 -2.38
CA THR A 115 -4.65 -34.48 -2.68
C THR A 115 -4.67 -33.38 -1.64
N CYS A 116 -5.29 -32.22 -1.90
CA CYS A 116 -5.35 -31.16 -0.90
C CYS A 116 -6.16 -31.56 0.34
N ALA A 117 -7.15 -32.44 0.22
CA ALA A 117 -7.89 -32.96 1.36
C ALA A 117 -7.09 -33.94 2.23
N GLY A 118 -6.10 -34.63 1.66
CA GLY A 118 -5.20 -35.55 2.34
C GLY A 118 -3.79 -35.04 2.52
N GLY A 119 -3.50 -33.82 2.13
CA GLY A 119 -2.19 -33.21 2.21
C GLY A 119 -1.83 -32.71 3.61
N HIS A 120 -0.59 -32.26 3.75
CA HIS A 120 -0.04 -31.77 5.00
C HIS A 120 0.18 -30.26 4.93
N PHE A 121 -0.14 -29.56 6.02
CA PHE A 121 0.13 -28.14 6.15
C PHE A 121 1.57 -27.92 6.65
N HIS A 122 2.30 -27.14 5.91
CA HIS A 122 3.62 -26.62 6.26
C HIS A 122 3.50 -25.17 6.69
N THR A 123 4.25 -24.77 7.70
CA THR A 123 4.16 -23.42 8.28
C THR A 123 5.50 -22.69 8.21
N TYR A 124 5.42 -21.37 7.98
CA TYR A 124 6.59 -20.51 7.75
C TYR A 124 6.40 -19.18 8.46
N PRO A 125 7.24 -18.82 9.45
CA PRO A 125 7.18 -17.50 10.08
C PRO A 125 7.46 -16.40 9.08
N ALA A 126 6.63 -15.37 9.07
CA ALA A 126 6.73 -14.28 8.11
C ALA A 126 6.44 -12.91 8.74
N LEU A 127 7.18 -11.90 8.29
CA LEU A 127 6.76 -10.51 8.39
C LEU A 127 5.80 -10.22 7.24
N VAL A 128 4.78 -9.44 7.53
CA VAL A 128 3.71 -9.12 6.58
C VAL A 128 3.63 -7.62 6.38
N ALA A 129 3.55 -7.19 5.14
CA ALA A 129 3.30 -5.81 4.78
C ALA A 129 2.16 -5.74 3.75
N LEU A 130 1.12 -4.94 4.03
CA LEU A 130 0.07 -4.60 3.06
C LEU A 130 0.31 -3.19 2.56
N TRP A 131 0.25 -3.00 1.25
CA TRP A 131 0.53 -1.71 0.62
C TRP A 131 -0.26 -1.54 -0.69
N GLY A 132 -0.08 -0.38 -1.34
CA GLY A 132 -0.95 0.01 -2.43
C GLY A 132 -2.37 0.31 -1.95
N SER A 133 -3.14 1.07 -2.69
CA SER A 133 -4.52 1.34 -2.29
C SER A 133 -5.44 1.57 -3.48
N ALA A 134 -6.66 1.05 -3.38
CA ALA A 134 -7.73 1.30 -4.33
C ALA A 134 -9.00 1.74 -3.59
N ALA A 135 -9.87 2.47 -4.27
CA ALA A 135 -11.20 2.78 -3.77
C ALA A 135 -12.04 1.51 -3.67
N VAL A 136 -12.91 1.43 -2.67
CA VAL A 136 -13.90 0.36 -2.56
C VAL A 136 -15.16 0.80 -3.29
N LYS A 137 -15.62 -0.02 -4.24
CA LYS A 137 -16.81 0.31 -5.04
C LYS A 137 -18.05 0.43 -4.14
N GLY A 138 -18.73 1.56 -4.23
CA GLY A 138 -19.91 1.83 -3.41
C GLY A 138 -19.63 2.38 -2.01
N HIS A 139 -18.37 2.43 -1.57
CA HIS A 139 -17.95 2.89 -0.24
C HIS A 139 -16.90 4.01 -0.35
N PRO A 140 -17.32 5.27 -0.62
CA PRO A 140 -16.40 6.37 -0.92
C PRO A 140 -15.47 6.76 0.25
N SER A 141 -15.84 6.41 1.48
CA SER A 141 -15.05 6.61 2.71
C SER A 141 -14.05 5.49 2.99
N GLU A 142 -13.96 4.48 2.11
CA GLU A 142 -13.14 3.31 2.33
C GLU A 142 -12.13 3.09 1.21
N ARG A 143 -11.00 2.55 1.57
CA ARG A 143 -9.96 2.12 0.64
C ARG A 143 -9.47 0.73 1.03
N LYS A 144 -9.15 -0.10 0.04
CA LYS A 144 -8.56 -1.42 0.28
C LYS A 144 -7.07 -1.42 -0.06
N TYR A 145 -6.29 -2.21 0.66
CA TYR A 145 -4.94 -2.57 0.23
C TYR A 145 -5.01 -3.47 -1.00
N THR A 146 -4.03 -3.33 -1.89
CA THR A 146 -4.01 -4.06 -3.17
C THR A 146 -2.83 -5.01 -3.33
N GLN A 147 -1.84 -4.90 -2.45
CA GLN A 147 -0.61 -5.68 -2.49
C GLN A 147 -0.26 -6.20 -1.10
N MET A 148 0.32 -7.38 -1.05
CA MET A 148 0.85 -8.01 0.14
C MET A 148 2.27 -8.49 -0.12
N SER A 149 3.19 -8.19 0.77
CA SER A 149 4.54 -8.72 0.77
C SER A 149 4.78 -9.55 2.02
N LEU A 150 5.31 -10.74 1.84
CA LEU A 150 5.71 -11.67 2.91
C LEU A 150 7.22 -11.79 2.90
N ILE A 151 7.86 -11.61 4.04
CA ILE A 151 9.31 -11.80 4.22
C ILE A 151 9.50 -12.92 5.21
N PHE A 152 10.04 -14.05 4.76
CA PHE A 152 10.25 -15.23 5.59
C PHE A 152 11.51 -15.10 6.43
N THR A 153 11.36 -15.22 7.74
CA THR A 153 12.44 -15.02 8.73
C THR A 153 13.16 -16.32 9.13
N GLY A 154 12.68 -17.47 8.65
CA GLY A 154 13.23 -18.79 8.92
C GLY A 154 13.23 -19.69 7.68
N THR A 155 12.67 -20.90 7.81
CA THR A 155 12.38 -21.77 6.65
C THR A 155 11.49 -21.06 5.65
N ARG A 156 11.69 -21.37 4.37
CA ARG A 156 11.00 -20.68 3.27
C ARG A 156 10.09 -21.65 2.53
N PRO A 157 8.89 -21.22 2.11
CA PRO A 157 8.02 -22.06 1.32
C PRO A 157 8.60 -22.32 -0.07
N PRO A 158 8.28 -23.45 -0.71
CA PRO A 158 8.55 -23.66 -2.12
C PRO A 158 7.70 -22.70 -2.97
N ALA A 159 8.31 -22.13 -3.97
CA ALA A 159 7.64 -21.37 -5.03
C ALA A 159 7.97 -21.99 -6.37
N TYR A 160 6.94 -22.22 -7.18
CA TYR A 160 7.07 -22.89 -8.46
C TYR A 160 7.06 -21.85 -9.57
N GLN A 161 8.07 -21.91 -10.43
CA GLN A 161 8.19 -21.02 -11.59
C GLN A 161 8.39 -21.85 -12.85
N VAL A 162 7.84 -21.40 -13.97
CA VAL A 162 8.08 -22.02 -15.26
C VAL A 162 9.18 -21.25 -15.98
N VAL A 163 10.35 -21.88 -16.14
CA VAL A 163 11.50 -21.31 -16.84
C VAL A 163 11.80 -22.19 -18.05
N ASN A 164 11.72 -21.63 -19.26
CA ASN A 164 11.92 -22.36 -20.52
C ASN A 164 11.07 -23.64 -20.61
N GLY A 165 9.81 -23.58 -20.20
CA GLY A 165 8.87 -24.71 -20.23
C GLY A 165 9.10 -25.78 -19.16
N LYS A 166 10.03 -25.57 -18.23
CA LYS A 166 10.29 -26.49 -17.11
C LYS A 166 9.89 -25.85 -15.79
N THR A 167 9.25 -26.62 -14.94
CA THR A 167 8.96 -26.19 -13.57
C THR A 167 10.24 -26.20 -12.75
N VAL A 168 10.58 -25.05 -12.18
CA VAL A 168 11.71 -24.88 -11.25
C VAL A 168 11.15 -24.54 -9.88
N VAL A 169 11.63 -25.20 -8.84
CA VAL A 169 11.28 -24.92 -7.45
C VAL A 169 12.32 -23.96 -6.87
N THR A 170 11.86 -22.86 -6.31
CA THR A 170 12.70 -21.89 -5.60
C THR A 170 12.19 -21.74 -4.17
N HIS A 171 13.00 -21.17 -3.29
CA HIS A 171 12.65 -20.88 -1.89
C HIS A 171 12.93 -19.40 -1.62
N PRO A 172 12.05 -18.50 -2.08
CA PRO A 172 12.31 -17.07 -2.02
C PRO A 172 12.30 -16.55 -0.58
N VAL A 173 13.10 -15.53 -0.31
CA VAL A 173 13.07 -14.79 0.97
C VAL A 173 11.80 -13.97 1.07
N THR A 174 11.34 -13.44 -0.08
CA THR A 174 10.18 -12.55 -0.16
C THR A 174 9.22 -13.05 -1.24
N LEU A 175 7.94 -13.10 -0.90
CA LEU A 175 6.85 -13.24 -1.86
C LEU A 175 6.05 -11.93 -1.89
N THR A 176 5.72 -11.47 -3.09
CA THR A 176 4.77 -10.36 -3.27
C THR A 176 3.58 -10.90 -4.03
N LEU A 177 2.41 -10.69 -3.47
CA LEU A 177 1.14 -11.19 -3.97
C LEU A 177 0.15 -10.03 -4.06
N PRO A 178 -0.78 -10.01 -5.03
CA PRO A 178 -1.94 -9.14 -4.93
C PRO A 178 -2.73 -9.55 -3.67
N THR A 179 -3.35 -8.57 -3.00
CA THR A 179 -4.39 -8.88 -2.02
C THR A 179 -5.60 -9.43 -2.76
N PHE A 180 -6.36 -10.27 -2.10
CA PHE A 180 -7.54 -10.88 -2.71
C PHE A 180 -8.54 -9.81 -3.18
N PRO A 181 -9.34 -10.12 -4.21
CA PRO A 181 -10.19 -9.17 -4.93
C PRO A 181 -11.23 -8.46 -4.08
#